data_c7f8b25eec9ff779947f06ae98c928c1
#
_entry.id   c7f8b25eec9ff779947f06ae98c928c1
#
_cell.length_a   1.000
_cell.length_b   1.000
_cell.length_c   1.000
_cell.angle_alpha   90.00
_cell.angle_beta   90.00
_cell.angle_gamma   90.00
#
_symmetry.space_group_name_H-M   'P 1'
#
loop_
_entity.id
_entity.type
_entity.pdbx_description
1 polymer ?
#
loop_
_entity_poly.entity_id
_entity_poly.type
_entity_poly.pdbx_seq_one_letter_code
_entity_poly.pdbx_strand_id
1 'polypeptide(L)'
;VSDWQAAWKSISGWALSEEGGIRLLKNIAIFVVIILVFLFLSRLVSRAMETVVSRTAQTSRLLGDFLVVTTRRIILAIGFLIGLAALEVNVGPLLAVIGAAGFVIAFALQNSLGNFASGILIMVFKPFDVGDLVEIGGVLGKVKSMNLLSVQLRTPDNRAVTIPNNNVWSDAITNVNGTDTRRVDLVFGIAYEDDIGKAQKIMEQVVGEHELVLDDPEPVVRVHELADSSVNFVCRPWVKTEHYWDVYWDVTRTVKERFDKQGITIPFPQQDVHFLGMMPQAVGTG
;
A
#
# COMPACT_ATOMS: atom_id res chain seq x y z
N VAL A 1 8.21 81.71 16.72
CA VAL A 1 8.10 81.04 18.05
C VAL A 1 6.72 80.47 18.26
N SER A 2 5.65 80.95 17.61
CA SER A 2 4.27 80.50 17.75
C SER A 2 4.02 79.06 17.17
N ASP A 3 4.65 78.74 16.07
CA ASP A 3 4.40 77.46 15.36
C ASP A 3 4.95 76.25 16.15
N TRP A 4 6.05 76.38 16.82
CA TRP A 4 6.61 75.31 17.63
C TRP A 4 5.81 75.03 18.91
N GLN A 5 5.27 76.09 19.57
CA GLN A 5 4.38 75.87 20.70
C GLN A 5 3.06 75.30 20.37
N ALA A 6 2.49 75.57 19.17
CA ALA A 6 1.27 74.98 18.65
C ALA A 6 1.51 73.54 18.31
N ALA A 7 2.59 73.21 17.61
CA ALA A 7 2.98 71.83 17.29
C ALA A 7 3.20 70.97 18.55
N TRP A 8 3.88 71.50 19.56
CA TRP A 8 4.12 70.84 20.84
C TRP A 8 2.78 70.54 21.58
N LYS A 9 1.89 71.54 21.63
CA LYS A 9 0.54 71.34 22.22
C LYS A 9 -0.31 70.28 21.52
N SER A 10 -0.22 70.21 20.21
CA SER A 10 -0.91 69.23 19.40
C SER A 10 -0.34 67.84 19.65
N ILE A 11 0.99 67.69 19.65
CA ILE A 11 1.67 66.40 19.90
C ILE A 11 1.42 65.89 21.34
N SER A 12 1.55 66.81 22.36
CA SER A 12 1.31 66.42 23.74
C SER A 12 -0.17 66.10 24.02
N GLY A 13 -1.10 66.83 23.38
CA GLY A 13 -2.54 66.54 23.45
C GLY A 13 -2.89 65.18 22.82
N TRP A 14 -2.32 64.85 21.67
CA TRP A 14 -2.47 63.53 21.05
C TRP A 14 -1.83 62.41 21.89
N ALA A 15 -0.63 62.63 22.41
CA ALA A 15 0.10 61.64 23.22
C ALA A 15 -0.64 61.26 24.52
N LEU A 16 -1.40 62.18 25.09
CA LEU A 16 -2.18 61.99 26.33
C LEU A 16 -3.66 61.66 26.06
N SER A 17 -4.11 61.58 24.81
CA SER A 17 -5.47 61.23 24.49
C SER A 17 -5.73 59.72 24.56
N GLU A 18 -6.92 59.32 25.01
CA GLU A 18 -7.34 57.92 25.06
C GLU A 18 -7.38 57.24 23.67
N GLU A 19 -7.69 58.02 22.61
CA GLU A 19 -7.74 57.54 21.23
C GLU A 19 -6.39 57.61 20.51
N GLY A 20 -5.39 58.29 21.07
CA GLY A 20 -4.03 58.45 20.51
C GLY A 20 -2.97 57.65 21.21
N GLY A 21 -2.09 58.35 21.93
CA GLY A 21 -0.89 57.75 22.52
C GLY A 21 -1.18 56.69 23.59
N ILE A 22 -2.25 56.83 24.39
CA ILE A 22 -2.63 55.83 25.39
C ILE A 22 -3.07 54.54 24.71
N ARG A 23 -3.88 54.61 23.65
CA ARG A 23 -4.27 53.43 22.83
C ARG A 23 -3.05 52.76 22.23
N LEU A 24 -2.14 53.51 21.64
CA LEU A 24 -0.91 52.98 21.06
C LEU A 24 -0.05 52.26 22.11
N LEU A 25 0.15 52.84 23.27
CA LEU A 25 0.90 52.21 24.38
C LEU A 25 0.25 50.92 24.86
N LYS A 26 -1.09 50.90 25.00
CA LYS A 26 -1.86 49.72 25.34
C LYS A 26 -1.68 48.60 24.30
N ASN A 27 -1.80 48.95 23.02
CA ASN A 27 -1.65 47.98 21.91
C ASN A 27 -0.22 47.44 21.85
N ILE A 28 0.81 48.29 22.07
CA ILE A 28 2.22 47.83 22.16
C ILE A 28 2.40 46.90 23.37
N ALA A 29 1.83 47.23 24.52
CA ALA A 29 1.91 46.37 25.69
C ALA A 29 1.27 44.99 25.43
N ILE A 30 0.10 44.96 24.79
CA ILE A 30 -0.57 43.74 24.37
C ILE A 30 0.30 42.94 23.37
N PHE A 31 0.87 43.61 22.36
CA PHE A 31 1.79 43.01 21.41
C PHE A 31 2.97 42.30 22.11
N VAL A 32 3.62 43.02 23.04
CA VAL A 32 4.76 42.46 23.81
C VAL A 32 4.33 41.24 24.62
N VAL A 33 3.19 41.33 25.30
CA VAL A 33 2.63 40.17 26.05
C VAL A 33 2.39 38.98 25.14
N ILE A 34 1.75 39.19 23.97
CA ILE A 34 1.51 38.09 22.97
C ILE A 34 2.85 37.49 22.57
N ILE A 35 3.84 38.28 22.20
CA ILE A 35 5.17 37.76 21.80
C ILE A 35 5.81 36.96 22.93
N LEU A 36 5.76 37.45 24.20
CA LEU A 36 6.31 36.73 25.34
C LEU A 36 5.58 35.37 25.56
N VAL A 37 4.26 35.34 25.43
CA VAL A 37 3.45 34.12 25.56
C VAL A 37 3.84 33.12 24.45
N PHE A 38 3.97 33.59 23.21
CA PHE A 38 4.34 32.67 22.09
C PHE A 38 5.83 32.27 22.17
N LEU A 39 6.72 33.10 22.69
CA LEU A 39 8.09 32.71 23.01
C LEU A 39 8.13 31.61 24.09
N PHE A 40 7.32 31.73 25.13
CA PHE A 40 7.21 30.69 26.16
C PHE A 40 6.62 29.41 25.60
N LEU A 41 5.50 29.49 24.87
CA LEU A 41 4.85 28.37 24.23
C LEU A 41 5.80 27.65 23.25
N SER A 42 6.53 28.41 22.42
CA SER A 42 7.47 27.82 21.46
C SER A 42 8.59 27.05 22.18
N ARG A 43 9.10 27.55 23.32
CA ARG A 43 10.10 26.83 24.12
C ARG A 43 9.54 25.55 24.75
N LEU A 44 8.31 25.63 25.27
CA LEU A 44 7.65 24.49 25.89
C LEU A 44 7.42 23.35 24.89
N VAL A 45 6.86 23.68 23.73
CA VAL A 45 6.58 22.71 22.66
C VAL A 45 7.90 22.13 22.09
N SER A 46 8.91 22.99 21.86
CA SER A 46 10.21 22.53 21.37
C SER A 46 10.87 21.55 22.33
N ARG A 47 10.88 21.82 23.64
CA ARG A 47 11.43 20.90 24.65
C ARG A 47 10.68 19.57 24.71
N ALA A 48 9.33 19.60 24.59
CA ALA A 48 8.53 18.39 24.54
C ALA A 48 8.90 17.55 23.30
N MET A 49 9.04 18.18 22.14
CA MET A 49 9.46 17.51 20.90
C MET A 49 10.88 16.94 21.00
N GLU A 50 11.85 17.70 21.52
CA GLU A 50 13.22 17.21 21.74
C GLU A 50 13.22 15.94 22.60
N THR A 51 12.39 15.90 23.66
CA THR A 51 12.27 14.73 24.53
C THR A 51 11.68 13.52 23.80
N VAL A 52 10.68 13.72 22.94
CA VAL A 52 10.08 12.64 22.15
C VAL A 52 11.06 12.13 21.11
N VAL A 53 11.67 13.02 20.34
CA VAL A 53 12.64 12.68 19.28
C VAL A 53 13.86 11.96 19.85
N SER A 54 14.39 12.41 20.99
CA SER A 54 15.57 11.79 21.62
C SER A 54 15.31 10.38 22.16
N ARG A 55 14.06 10.02 22.48
CA ARG A 55 13.67 8.68 22.92
C ARG A 55 13.50 7.69 21.77
N THR A 56 13.35 8.16 20.55
CA THR A 56 13.12 7.31 19.37
C THR A 56 14.47 7.01 18.71
N ALA A 57 15.06 5.86 19.03
CA ALA A 57 16.41 5.45 18.62
C ALA A 57 16.63 5.35 17.08
N GLN A 58 15.57 5.40 16.29
CA GLN A 58 15.62 5.30 14.81
C GLN A 58 15.50 6.65 14.09
N THR A 59 15.23 7.76 14.80
CA THR A 59 15.07 9.07 14.15
C THR A 59 16.44 9.68 13.88
N SER A 60 16.72 10.04 12.63
CA SER A 60 17.92 10.80 12.27
C SER A 60 17.95 12.10 13.08
N ARG A 61 19.09 12.42 13.72
CA ARG A 61 19.30 13.68 14.46
C ARG A 61 18.92 14.90 13.60
N LEU A 62 19.32 14.90 12.33
CA LEU A 62 18.98 15.96 11.38
C LEU A 62 17.47 16.17 11.21
N LEU A 63 16.69 15.09 11.14
CA LEU A 63 15.23 15.18 11.04
C LEU A 63 14.63 15.73 12.34
N GLY A 64 15.13 15.29 13.49
CA GLY A 64 14.71 15.79 14.79
C GLY A 64 14.94 17.30 14.93
N ASP A 65 16.16 17.75 14.66
CA ASP A 65 16.54 19.16 14.70
C ASP A 65 15.69 20.01 13.72
N PHE A 66 15.47 19.50 12.52
CA PHE A 66 14.62 20.17 11.53
C PHE A 66 13.18 20.34 12.04
N LEU A 67 12.58 19.31 12.61
CA LEU A 67 11.21 19.35 13.13
C LEU A 67 11.09 20.34 14.30
N VAL A 68 12.04 20.31 15.25
CA VAL A 68 12.06 21.22 16.41
C VAL A 68 12.19 22.69 15.95
N VAL A 69 13.17 22.97 15.07
CA VAL A 69 13.40 24.34 14.57
C VAL A 69 12.20 24.84 13.76
N THR A 70 11.64 24.00 12.89
CA THR A 70 10.50 24.37 12.05
C THR A 70 9.27 24.66 12.90
N THR A 71 8.93 23.77 13.84
CA THR A 71 7.80 23.99 14.76
C THR A 71 7.94 25.24 15.55
N ARG A 72 9.14 25.53 16.10
CA ARG A 72 9.43 26.78 16.83
C ARG A 72 9.19 28.00 15.96
N ARG A 73 9.66 27.98 14.70
CA ARG A 73 9.47 29.12 13.77
C ARG A 73 8.00 29.33 13.41
N ILE A 74 7.23 28.24 13.18
CA ILE A 74 5.80 28.34 12.92
C ILE A 74 5.05 28.95 14.10
N ILE A 75 5.31 28.52 15.35
CA ILE A 75 4.68 29.07 16.54
C ILE A 75 4.99 30.56 16.68
N LEU A 76 6.23 30.94 16.46
CA LEU A 76 6.62 32.36 16.54
C LEU A 76 6.00 33.22 15.42
N ALA A 77 5.89 32.69 14.21
CA ALA A 77 5.24 33.37 13.09
C ALA A 77 3.75 33.61 13.37
N ILE A 78 3.04 32.61 13.95
CA ILE A 78 1.65 32.75 14.37
C ILE A 78 1.52 33.81 15.45
N GLY A 79 2.39 33.78 16.48
CA GLY A 79 2.42 34.78 17.54
C GLY A 79 2.68 36.20 17.03
N PHE A 80 3.57 36.32 16.05
CA PHE A 80 3.87 37.62 15.41
C PHE A 80 2.66 38.14 14.62
N LEU A 81 1.97 37.29 13.86
CA LEU A 81 0.74 37.71 13.14
C LEU A 81 -0.37 38.18 14.09
N ILE A 82 -0.61 37.41 15.17
CA ILE A 82 -1.59 37.76 16.20
C ILE A 82 -1.19 39.10 16.88
N GLY A 83 0.10 39.25 17.14
CA GLY A 83 0.65 40.48 17.69
C GLY A 83 0.44 41.68 16.77
N LEU A 84 0.71 41.55 15.47
CA LEU A 84 0.45 42.59 14.49
C LEU A 84 -1.03 43.00 14.45
N ALA A 85 -1.94 42.03 14.53
CA ALA A 85 -3.37 42.30 14.61
C ALA A 85 -3.75 43.08 15.87
N ALA A 86 -3.08 42.84 17.00
CA ALA A 86 -3.29 43.60 18.22
C ALA A 86 -2.76 45.04 18.11
N LEU A 87 -1.82 45.33 17.21
CA LEU A 87 -1.40 46.68 16.82
C LEU A 87 -2.34 47.34 15.80
N GLU A 88 -3.49 46.74 15.51
CA GLU A 88 -4.45 47.21 14.50
C GLU A 88 -3.90 47.23 13.06
N VAL A 89 -2.79 46.50 12.82
CA VAL A 89 -2.24 46.33 11.49
C VAL A 89 -3.14 45.32 10.69
N ASN A 90 -3.52 45.71 9.48
CA ASN A 90 -4.28 44.81 8.60
C ASN A 90 -3.40 43.63 8.18
N VAL A 91 -3.60 42.48 8.82
CA VAL A 91 -2.88 41.24 8.54
C VAL A 91 -3.50 40.45 7.38
N GLY A 92 -4.65 40.88 6.82
CA GLY A 92 -5.35 40.21 5.73
C GLY A 92 -4.46 39.82 4.53
N PRO A 93 -3.69 40.79 3.97
CA PRO A 93 -2.78 40.48 2.87
C PRO A 93 -1.71 39.42 3.21
N LEU A 94 -1.18 39.47 4.45
CA LEU A 94 -0.18 38.51 4.94
C LEU A 94 -0.80 37.09 5.03
N LEU A 95 -2.01 37.00 5.59
CA LEU A 95 -2.73 35.73 5.67
C LEU A 95 -3.06 35.17 4.29
N ALA A 96 -3.40 36.01 3.31
CA ALA A 96 -3.64 35.60 1.94
C ALA A 96 -2.36 34.98 1.31
N VAL A 97 -1.20 35.62 1.49
CA VAL A 97 0.08 35.08 1.00
C VAL A 97 0.45 33.77 1.68
N ILE A 98 0.30 33.70 3.01
CA ILE A 98 0.58 32.45 3.76
C ILE A 98 -0.38 31.35 3.35
N GLY A 99 -1.66 31.65 3.14
CA GLY A 99 -2.66 30.70 2.64
C GLY A 99 -2.32 30.15 1.26
N ALA A 100 -1.93 31.03 0.34
CA ALA A 100 -1.47 30.62 -1.00
C ALA A 100 -0.21 29.75 -0.94
N ALA A 101 0.79 30.14 -0.13
CA ALA A 101 1.99 29.32 0.07
C ALA A 101 1.66 27.96 0.74
N GLY A 102 0.76 27.96 1.73
CA GLY A 102 0.27 26.74 2.37
C GLY A 102 -0.41 25.80 1.42
N PHE A 103 -1.23 26.33 0.48
CA PHE A 103 -1.84 25.54 -0.57
C PHE A 103 -0.82 24.86 -1.48
N VAL A 104 0.20 25.61 -1.92
CA VAL A 104 1.28 25.04 -2.76
C VAL A 104 2.03 23.94 -2.01
N ILE A 105 2.33 24.13 -0.72
CA ILE A 105 2.99 23.11 0.12
C ILE A 105 2.08 21.87 0.29
N ALA A 106 0.79 22.07 0.56
CA ALA A 106 -0.17 20.97 0.70
C ALA A 106 -0.27 20.16 -0.58
N PHE A 107 -0.28 20.81 -1.74
CA PHE A 107 -0.29 20.14 -3.05
C PHE A 107 1.02 19.37 -3.30
N ALA A 108 2.16 19.94 -2.96
CA ALA A 108 3.45 19.26 -3.06
C ALA A 108 3.57 18.03 -2.15
N LEU A 109 2.88 18.01 -1.00
CA LEU A 109 2.88 16.90 -0.04
C LEU A 109 1.71 15.94 -0.24
N GLN A 110 0.85 16.14 -1.24
CA GLN A 110 -0.39 15.36 -1.44
C GLN A 110 -0.14 13.85 -1.44
N ASN A 111 0.87 13.37 -2.17
CA ASN A 111 1.19 11.95 -2.25
C ASN A 111 1.65 11.38 -0.89
N SER A 112 2.42 12.14 -0.12
CA SER A 112 2.87 11.72 1.22
C SER A 112 1.72 11.64 2.21
N LEU A 113 0.80 12.61 2.17
CA LEU A 113 -0.43 12.61 2.95
C LEU A 113 -1.37 11.46 2.55
N GLY A 114 -1.44 11.14 1.25
CA GLY A 114 -2.17 9.99 0.73
C GLY A 114 -1.63 8.67 1.30
N ASN A 115 -0.31 8.49 1.29
CA ASN A 115 0.32 7.31 1.87
C ASN A 115 0.06 7.19 3.37
N PHE A 116 0.11 8.30 4.10
CA PHE A 116 -0.17 8.34 5.53
C PHE A 116 -1.64 7.96 5.82
N ALA A 117 -2.59 8.54 5.10
CA ALA A 117 -4.01 8.23 5.24
C ALA A 117 -4.31 6.76 4.92
N SER A 118 -3.78 6.24 3.80
CA SER A 118 -3.91 4.84 3.42
C SER A 118 -3.27 3.90 4.45
N GLY A 119 -2.13 4.28 5.02
CA GLY A 119 -1.49 3.53 6.10
C GLY A 119 -2.37 3.39 7.33
N ILE A 120 -3.06 4.46 7.73
CA ILE A 120 -4.04 4.41 8.83
C ILE A 120 -5.22 3.48 8.45
N LEU A 121 -5.76 3.61 7.23
CA LEU A 121 -6.86 2.76 6.77
C LEU A 121 -6.49 1.28 6.79
N ILE A 122 -5.31 0.91 6.29
CA ILE A 122 -4.82 -0.48 6.33
C ILE A 122 -4.71 -0.98 7.79
N MET A 123 -4.19 -0.16 8.72
CA MET A 123 -4.07 -0.53 10.13
C MET A 123 -5.42 -0.68 10.83
N VAL A 124 -6.42 0.11 10.45
CA VAL A 124 -7.78 0.06 11.03
C VAL A 124 -8.56 -1.12 10.48
N PHE A 125 -8.59 -1.31 9.17
CA PHE A 125 -9.37 -2.36 8.51
C PHE A 125 -8.67 -3.71 8.47
N LYS A 126 -7.35 -3.76 8.62
CA LYS A 126 -6.51 -4.97 8.66
C LYS A 126 -6.84 -5.99 7.57
N PRO A 127 -6.75 -5.64 6.29
CA PRO A 127 -6.97 -6.61 5.21
C PRO A 127 -5.93 -7.74 5.21
N PHE A 128 -4.80 -7.54 5.88
CA PHE A 128 -3.75 -8.52 6.15
C PHE A 128 -3.00 -8.16 7.44
N ASP A 129 -2.21 -9.09 7.96
CA ASP A 129 -1.33 -8.85 9.10
C ASP A 129 0.15 -9.18 8.73
N VAL A 130 1.07 -8.81 9.64
CA VAL A 130 2.49 -9.15 9.49
C VAL A 130 2.64 -10.67 9.55
N GLY A 131 3.26 -11.24 8.52
CA GLY A 131 3.42 -12.67 8.36
C GLY A 131 2.51 -13.30 7.31
N ASP A 132 1.44 -12.62 6.88
CA ASP A 132 0.56 -13.12 5.82
C ASP A 132 1.27 -13.13 4.47
N LEU A 133 0.91 -14.10 3.65
CA LEU A 133 1.26 -14.14 2.23
C LEU A 133 0.17 -13.38 1.46
N VAL A 134 0.56 -12.29 0.82
CA VAL A 134 -0.37 -11.42 0.09
C VAL A 134 0.11 -11.19 -1.33
N GLU A 135 -0.84 -10.92 -2.22
CA GLU A 135 -0.56 -10.39 -3.55
C GLU A 135 -1.15 -8.97 -3.63
N ILE A 136 -0.30 -7.99 -3.94
CA ILE A 136 -0.64 -6.57 -4.02
C ILE A 136 0.00 -6.01 -5.28
N GLY A 137 -0.81 -5.46 -6.19
CA GLY A 137 -0.29 -4.88 -7.43
C GLY A 137 0.53 -5.86 -8.27
N GLY A 138 0.15 -7.15 -8.30
CA GLY A 138 0.86 -8.21 -9.01
C GLY A 138 2.14 -8.71 -8.31
N VAL A 139 2.43 -8.24 -7.10
CA VAL A 139 3.58 -8.69 -6.30
C VAL A 139 3.11 -9.65 -5.21
N LEU A 140 3.46 -10.93 -5.36
CA LEU A 140 3.24 -11.94 -4.32
C LEU A 140 4.40 -11.90 -3.31
N GLY A 141 4.08 -11.81 -2.02
CA GLY A 141 5.09 -11.81 -0.99
C GLY A 141 4.54 -11.90 0.43
N LYS A 142 5.38 -12.35 1.36
CA LYS A 142 5.06 -12.36 2.80
C LYS A 142 5.24 -10.96 3.38
N VAL A 143 4.26 -10.47 4.12
CA VAL A 143 4.34 -9.17 4.80
C VAL A 143 5.42 -9.25 5.89
N LYS A 144 6.51 -8.50 5.70
CA LYS A 144 7.64 -8.42 6.63
C LYS A 144 7.40 -7.40 7.73
N SER A 145 6.94 -6.23 7.32
CA SER A 145 6.66 -5.10 8.21
C SER A 145 5.79 -4.06 7.50
N MET A 146 5.13 -3.24 8.29
CA MET A 146 4.36 -2.10 7.80
C MET A 146 4.68 -0.88 8.66
N ASN A 147 4.72 0.28 8.04
CA ASN A 147 4.79 1.57 8.69
C ASN A 147 3.73 2.53 8.13
N LEU A 148 3.68 3.77 8.60
CA LEU A 148 2.68 4.77 8.20
C LEU A 148 2.72 5.15 6.71
N LEU A 149 3.81 4.86 5.99
CA LEU A 149 4.00 5.29 4.60
C LEU A 149 4.11 4.13 3.61
N SER A 150 4.51 2.93 4.07
CA SER A 150 4.79 1.79 3.20
C SER A 150 4.62 0.45 3.89
N VAL A 151 4.36 -0.59 3.07
CA VAL A 151 4.41 -2.00 3.43
C VAL A 151 5.67 -2.61 2.82
N GLN A 152 6.36 -3.46 3.56
CA GLN A 152 7.47 -4.26 3.06
C GLN A 152 7.04 -5.72 2.89
N LEU A 153 7.22 -6.24 1.68
CA LEU A 153 7.00 -7.64 1.34
C LEU A 153 8.34 -8.36 1.16
N ARG A 154 8.34 -9.65 1.44
CA ARG A 154 9.40 -10.58 1.08
C ARG A 154 8.84 -11.58 0.09
N THR A 155 9.33 -11.55 -1.15
CA THR A 155 8.92 -12.49 -2.20
C THR A 155 9.40 -13.92 -1.92
N PRO A 156 8.81 -14.97 -2.53
CA PRO A 156 9.26 -16.35 -2.35
C PRO A 156 10.72 -16.58 -2.74
N ASP A 157 11.25 -15.82 -3.70
CA ASP A 157 12.66 -15.81 -4.12
C ASP A 157 13.54 -14.88 -3.26
N ASN A 158 13.05 -14.49 -2.07
CA ASN A 158 13.76 -13.75 -1.03
C ASN A 158 14.12 -12.29 -1.36
N ARG A 159 13.45 -11.64 -2.31
CA ARG A 159 13.61 -10.21 -2.57
C ARG A 159 12.78 -9.37 -1.60
N ALA A 160 13.30 -8.22 -1.20
CA ALA A 160 12.56 -7.24 -0.43
C ALA A 160 11.89 -6.24 -1.38
N VAL A 161 10.57 -6.12 -1.31
CA VAL A 161 9.78 -5.16 -2.08
C VAL A 161 9.11 -4.20 -1.12
N THR A 162 9.25 -2.89 -1.37
CA THR A 162 8.58 -1.85 -0.58
C THR A 162 7.51 -1.19 -1.44
N ILE A 163 6.27 -1.24 -0.97
CA ILE A 163 5.11 -0.68 -1.66
C ILE A 163 4.57 0.50 -0.85
N PRO A 164 4.42 1.70 -1.42
CA PRO A 164 3.76 2.83 -0.76
C PRO A 164 2.32 2.48 -0.37
N ASN A 165 1.88 2.88 0.81
CA ASN A 165 0.56 2.49 1.32
C ASN A 165 -0.60 2.93 0.42
N ASN A 166 -0.48 4.07 -0.25
CA ASN A 166 -1.50 4.53 -1.19
C ASN A 166 -1.67 3.54 -2.36
N ASN A 167 -0.59 2.96 -2.86
CA ASN A 167 -0.65 1.94 -3.91
C ASN A 167 -1.27 0.65 -3.38
N VAL A 168 -0.93 0.26 -2.14
CA VAL A 168 -1.53 -0.91 -1.48
C VAL A 168 -3.04 -0.76 -1.35
N TRP A 169 -3.51 0.41 -0.89
CA TRP A 169 -4.93 0.65 -0.63
C TRP A 169 -5.77 0.86 -1.90
N SER A 170 -5.16 1.42 -2.94
CA SER A 170 -5.84 1.68 -4.22
C SER A 170 -5.92 0.46 -5.13
N ASP A 171 -5.18 -0.60 -4.85
CA ASP A 171 -5.13 -1.81 -5.64
C ASP A 171 -5.93 -2.95 -4.99
N ALA A 172 -6.17 -4.04 -5.73
CA ALA A 172 -6.73 -5.25 -5.17
C ALA A 172 -5.72 -5.92 -4.22
N ILE A 173 -6.16 -6.26 -3.03
CA ILE A 173 -5.37 -6.99 -2.04
C ILE A 173 -5.89 -8.42 -1.98
N THR A 174 -5.09 -9.39 -2.43
CA THR A 174 -5.38 -10.81 -2.27
C THR A 174 -4.59 -11.34 -1.07
N ASN A 175 -5.29 -11.64 0.03
CA ASN A 175 -4.67 -12.31 1.17
C ASN A 175 -4.79 -13.83 0.99
N VAL A 176 -3.65 -14.48 0.71
CA VAL A 176 -3.58 -15.93 0.47
C VAL A 176 -3.86 -16.72 1.75
N ASN A 177 -3.52 -16.16 2.92
CA ASN A 177 -3.77 -16.74 4.24
C ASN A 177 -5.10 -16.28 4.86
N GLY A 178 -5.88 -15.47 4.15
CA GLY A 178 -7.15 -14.91 4.64
C GLY A 178 -8.26 -15.95 4.84
N THR A 179 -8.07 -17.17 4.36
CA THR A 179 -8.98 -18.31 4.55
C THR A 179 -8.19 -19.55 4.93
N ASP A 180 -8.77 -20.42 5.76
CA ASP A 180 -8.15 -21.65 6.24
C ASP A 180 -8.00 -22.70 5.14
N THR A 181 -8.83 -22.62 4.11
CA THR A 181 -8.88 -23.60 3.00
C THR A 181 -8.71 -22.91 1.65
N ARG A 182 -8.09 -23.64 0.71
CA ARG A 182 -7.92 -23.21 -0.67
C ARG A 182 -8.23 -24.34 -1.62
N ARG A 183 -8.71 -23.98 -2.82
CA ARG A 183 -8.88 -24.92 -3.91
C ARG A 183 -7.60 -24.96 -4.75
N VAL A 184 -7.10 -26.15 -5.01
CA VAL A 184 -6.02 -26.39 -5.97
C VAL A 184 -6.65 -26.56 -7.35
N ASP A 185 -6.29 -25.73 -8.30
CA ASP A 185 -6.82 -25.82 -9.67
C ASP A 185 -5.76 -26.49 -10.58
N LEU A 186 -6.03 -27.73 -10.99
CA LEU A 186 -5.20 -28.51 -11.89
C LEU A 186 -5.96 -28.80 -13.20
N VAL A 187 -5.21 -28.88 -14.30
CA VAL A 187 -5.74 -29.27 -15.60
C VAL A 187 -4.90 -30.43 -16.13
N PHE A 188 -5.58 -31.51 -16.52
CA PHE A 188 -4.97 -32.70 -17.16
C PHE A 188 -5.60 -32.95 -18.51
N GLY A 189 -4.78 -33.08 -19.55
CA GLY A 189 -5.22 -33.43 -20.90
C GLY A 189 -4.97 -34.92 -21.20
N ILE A 190 -5.93 -35.57 -21.85
CA ILE A 190 -5.79 -36.93 -22.37
C ILE A 190 -5.98 -36.93 -23.89
N ALA A 191 -5.51 -37.98 -24.57
CA ALA A 191 -5.73 -38.13 -26.00
C ALA A 191 -7.25 -38.37 -26.32
N TYR A 192 -7.69 -38.00 -27.52
CA TYR A 192 -9.08 -38.15 -27.95
C TYR A 192 -9.52 -39.61 -28.04
N GLU A 193 -8.58 -40.54 -28.23
CA GLU A 193 -8.80 -41.97 -28.31
C GLU A 193 -8.93 -42.62 -26.92
N ASP A 194 -8.55 -41.93 -25.86
CA ASP A 194 -8.57 -42.49 -24.51
C ASP A 194 -9.98 -42.51 -23.90
N ASP A 195 -10.21 -43.45 -23.00
CA ASP A 195 -11.47 -43.57 -22.27
C ASP A 195 -11.59 -42.47 -21.20
N ILE A 196 -12.50 -41.51 -21.46
CA ILE A 196 -12.83 -40.39 -20.60
C ILE A 196 -13.22 -40.85 -19.19
N GLY A 197 -14.06 -41.91 -19.10
CA GLY A 197 -14.55 -42.44 -17.82
C GLY A 197 -13.44 -43.07 -16.99
N LYS A 198 -12.52 -43.76 -17.63
CA LYS A 198 -11.35 -44.37 -17.01
C LYS A 198 -10.41 -43.28 -16.48
N ALA A 199 -10.10 -42.28 -17.30
CA ALA A 199 -9.23 -41.15 -16.89
C ALA A 199 -9.82 -40.39 -15.70
N GLN A 200 -11.13 -40.10 -15.74
CA GLN A 200 -11.82 -39.43 -14.64
C GLN A 200 -11.72 -40.22 -13.33
N LYS A 201 -12.00 -41.53 -13.36
CA LYS A 201 -11.90 -42.41 -12.19
C LYS A 201 -10.50 -42.46 -11.60
N ILE A 202 -9.46 -42.46 -12.45
CA ILE A 202 -8.07 -42.42 -11.97
C ILE A 202 -7.81 -41.12 -11.17
N MET A 203 -8.23 -39.99 -11.71
CA MET A 203 -8.05 -38.70 -11.02
C MET A 203 -8.88 -38.61 -9.74
N GLU A 204 -10.14 -39.09 -9.75
CA GLU A 204 -11.00 -39.16 -8.56
C GLU A 204 -10.38 -40.02 -7.46
N GLN A 205 -9.78 -41.17 -7.83
CA GLN A 205 -9.05 -42.03 -6.90
C GLN A 205 -7.79 -41.35 -6.32
N VAL A 206 -7.00 -40.67 -7.16
CA VAL A 206 -5.81 -39.98 -6.73
C VAL A 206 -6.16 -38.91 -5.67
N VAL A 207 -7.22 -38.14 -5.96
CA VAL A 207 -7.67 -37.07 -5.06
C VAL A 207 -8.30 -37.66 -3.77
N GLY A 208 -9.14 -38.69 -3.90
CA GLY A 208 -9.81 -39.31 -2.76
C GLY A 208 -8.89 -40.12 -1.82
N GLU A 209 -7.75 -40.61 -2.34
CA GLU A 209 -6.74 -41.31 -1.51
C GLU A 209 -5.72 -40.38 -0.87
N HIS A 210 -5.72 -39.10 -1.19
CA HIS A 210 -4.72 -38.14 -0.71
C HIS A 210 -5.10 -37.58 0.67
N GLU A 211 -4.31 -37.88 1.69
CA GLU A 211 -4.59 -37.57 3.12
C GLU A 211 -4.81 -36.06 3.42
N LEU A 212 -4.24 -35.16 2.60
CA LEU A 212 -4.32 -33.71 2.81
C LEU A 212 -5.46 -33.05 2.03
N VAL A 213 -6.19 -33.80 1.20
CA VAL A 213 -7.39 -33.34 0.50
C VAL A 213 -8.57 -33.40 1.45
N LEU A 214 -9.40 -32.37 1.42
CA LEU A 214 -10.59 -32.27 2.24
C LEU A 214 -11.79 -32.93 1.53
N ASP A 215 -12.64 -33.62 2.30
CA ASP A 215 -13.90 -34.21 1.80
C ASP A 215 -14.98 -33.14 1.60
N ASP A 216 -14.93 -32.06 2.37
CA ASP A 216 -15.85 -30.93 2.29
C ASP A 216 -15.05 -29.60 2.23
N PRO A 217 -15.23 -28.82 1.17
CA PRO A 217 -16.05 -29.03 -0.03
C PRO A 217 -15.55 -30.20 -0.89
N GLU A 218 -16.51 -30.94 -1.50
CA GLU A 218 -16.20 -32.10 -2.35
C GLU A 218 -15.28 -31.73 -3.52
N PRO A 219 -14.23 -32.52 -3.79
CA PRO A 219 -13.35 -32.32 -4.93
C PRO A 219 -14.11 -32.48 -6.25
N VAL A 220 -13.76 -31.66 -7.23
CA VAL A 220 -14.38 -31.68 -8.55
C VAL A 220 -13.41 -32.23 -9.59
N VAL A 221 -13.78 -33.33 -10.27
CA VAL A 221 -13.07 -33.85 -11.45
C VAL A 221 -14.06 -33.96 -12.59
N ARG A 222 -13.90 -33.17 -13.67
CA ARG A 222 -14.82 -33.12 -14.81
C ARG A 222 -14.08 -32.78 -16.09
N VAL A 223 -14.61 -33.25 -17.21
CA VAL A 223 -14.22 -32.74 -18.53
C VAL A 223 -14.56 -31.27 -18.59
N HIS A 224 -13.61 -30.48 -19.02
CA HIS A 224 -13.70 -29.00 -19.03
C HIS A 224 -13.67 -28.44 -20.45
N GLU A 225 -12.83 -29.00 -21.30
CA GLU A 225 -12.59 -28.48 -22.63
C GLU A 225 -12.23 -29.60 -23.62
N LEU A 226 -12.71 -29.46 -24.84
CA LEU A 226 -12.23 -30.21 -25.98
C LEU A 226 -11.25 -29.32 -26.74
N ALA A 227 -9.95 -29.46 -26.41
CA ALA A 227 -8.89 -28.62 -26.95
C ALA A 227 -8.36 -29.15 -28.28
N ASP A 228 -7.47 -28.41 -28.95
CA ASP A 228 -6.95 -28.73 -30.28
C ASP A 228 -6.32 -30.16 -30.40
N SER A 229 -5.69 -30.63 -29.32
CA SER A 229 -4.98 -31.93 -29.33
C SER A 229 -5.28 -32.80 -28.11
N SER A 230 -6.21 -32.41 -27.24
CA SER A 230 -6.51 -33.10 -25.97
C SER A 230 -7.93 -32.86 -25.50
N VAL A 231 -8.44 -33.84 -24.74
CA VAL A 231 -9.62 -33.64 -23.87
C VAL A 231 -9.13 -33.23 -22.50
N ASN A 232 -9.39 -31.98 -22.13
CA ASN A 232 -8.91 -31.40 -20.87
C ASN A 232 -9.92 -31.64 -19.74
N PHE A 233 -9.41 -32.08 -18.61
CA PHE A 233 -10.13 -32.19 -17.35
C PHE A 233 -9.68 -31.08 -16.41
N VAL A 234 -10.62 -30.56 -15.63
CA VAL A 234 -10.27 -29.86 -14.36
C VAL A 234 -10.28 -30.86 -13.23
N CYS A 235 -9.26 -30.77 -12.38
CA CYS A 235 -9.15 -31.52 -11.13
C CYS A 235 -8.94 -30.51 -10.01
N ARG A 236 -9.95 -30.35 -9.14
CA ARG A 236 -10.05 -29.22 -8.19
C ARG A 236 -10.28 -29.73 -6.76
N PRO A 237 -9.26 -30.29 -6.10
CA PRO A 237 -9.34 -30.63 -4.70
C PRO A 237 -9.28 -29.38 -3.81
N TRP A 238 -9.92 -29.47 -2.64
CA TRP A 238 -9.81 -28.48 -1.57
C TRP A 238 -8.83 -28.98 -0.51
N VAL A 239 -8.03 -28.05 0.03
CA VAL A 239 -6.97 -28.33 0.99
C VAL A 239 -6.88 -27.24 2.03
N LYS A 240 -6.24 -27.51 3.18
CA LYS A 240 -5.80 -26.42 4.05
C LYS A 240 -4.79 -25.55 3.33
N THR A 241 -4.85 -24.25 3.55
CA THR A 241 -4.01 -23.26 2.84
C THR A 241 -2.51 -23.58 2.93
N GLU A 242 -2.05 -24.11 4.08
CA GLU A 242 -0.65 -24.51 4.29
C GLU A 242 -0.19 -25.67 3.41
N HIS A 243 -1.10 -26.56 2.98
CA HIS A 243 -0.81 -27.76 2.19
C HIS A 243 -1.04 -27.58 0.68
N TYR A 244 -1.28 -26.34 0.24
CA TYR A 244 -1.61 -26.06 -1.16
C TYR A 244 -0.57 -26.60 -2.14
N TRP A 245 0.70 -26.32 -1.89
CA TRP A 245 1.77 -26.73 -2.79
C TRP A 245 2.11 -28.21 -2.68
N ASP A 246 2.00 -28.81 -1.50
CA ASP A 246 2.22 -30.23 -1.29
C ASP A 246 1.24 -31.02 -2.14
N VAL A 247 -0.07 -30.73 -2.03
CA VAL A 247 -1.10 -31.39 -2.82
C VAL A 247 -1.00 -31.08 -4.31
N TYR A 248 -0.65 -29.84 -4.67
CA TYR A 248 -0.46 -29.47 -6.07
C TYR A 248 0.58 -30.35 -6.76
N TRP A 249 1.74 -30.53 -6.16
CA TRP A 249 2.83 -31.31 -6.75
C TRP A 249 2.57 -32.82 -6.68
N ASP A 250 2.06 -33.31 -5.56
CA ASP A 250 1.80 -34.74 -5.35
C ASP A 250 0.68 -35.25 -6.27
N VAL A 251 -0.42 -34.54 -6.39
CA VAL A 251 -1.50 -34.90 -7.30
C VAL A 251 -1.03 -34.83 -8.76
N THR A 252 -0.30 -33.79 -9.14
CA THR A 252 0.25 -33.65 -10.51
C THR A 252 1.13 -34.85 -10.87
N ARG A 253 2.03 -35.24 -9.97
CA ARG A 253 2.93 -36.37 -10.16
C ARG A 253 2.17 -37.72 -10.19
N THR A 254 1.29 -37.92 -9.21
CA THR A 254 0.60 -39.21 -9.03
C THR A 254 -0.38 -39.50 -10.19
N VAL A 255 -1.07 -38.45 -10.68
CA VAL A 255 -1.92 -38.57 -11.86
C VAL A 255 -1.09 -39.01 -13.06
N LYS A 256 0.07 -38.37 -13.32
CA LYS A 256 0.95 -38.77 -14.43
C LYS A 256 1.40 -40.23 -14.31
N GLU A 257 1.86 -40.64 -13.12
CA GLU A 257 2.31 -42.01 -12.89
C GLU A 257 1.18 -43.06 -13.06
N ARG A 258 -0.04 -42.73 -12.63
CA ARG A 258 -1.20 -43.63 -12.79
C ARG A 258 -1.71 -43.67 -14.23
N PHE A 259 -1.69 -42.56 -14.94
CA PHE A 259 -2.01 -42.54 -16.36
C PHE A 259 -1.08 -43.43 -17.15
N ASP A 260 0.23 -43.33 -16.95
CA ASP A 260 1.22 -44.22 -17.61
C ASP A 260 0.96 -45.70 -17.33
N LYS A 261 0.73 -46.06 -16.05
CA LYS A 261 0.48 -47.44 -15.64
C LYS A 261 -0.80 -48.03 -16.22
N GLN A 262 -1.80 -47.19 -16.47
CA GLN A 262 -3.13 -47.63 -16.94
C GLN A 262 -3.37 -47.33 -18.42
N GLY A 263 -2.35 -46.88 -19.16
CA GLY A 263 -2.40 -46.67 -20.58
C GLY A 263 -3.30 -45.49 -21.00
N ILE A 264 -3.38 -44.44 -20.18
CA ILE A 264 -3.93 -43.13 -20.56
C ILE A 264 -2.80 -42.28 -21.10
N THR A 265 -2.99 -41.70 -22.26
CA THR A 265 -1.98 -40.95 -22.99
C THR A 265 -2.15 -39.44 -22.74
N ILE A 266 -1.10 -38.79 -22.32
CA ILE A 266 -1.02 -37.32 -22.37
C ILE A 266 -0.47 -36.94 -23.74
N PRO A 267 -1.32 -36.38 -24.65
CA PRO A 267 -0.93 -36.22 -26.05
C PRO A 267 0.10 -35.11 -26.23
N PHE A 268 0.97 -35.33 -27.20
CA PHE A 268 1.76 -34.23 -27.78
C PHE A 268 0.86 -33.40 -28.72
N PRO A 269 1.25 -32.21 -29.15
CA PRO A 269 0.54 -31.49 -30.18
C PRO A 269 0.34 -32.35 -31.42
N GLN A 270 -0.93 -32.51 -31.87
CA GLN A 270 -1.31 -33.30 -33.02
C GLN A 270 -1.53 -32.41 -34.24
N GLN A 271 -1.20 -32.89 -35.42
CA GLN A 271 -1.44 -32.21 -36.69
C GLN A 271 -1.85 -33.24 -37.76
N ASP A 272 -2.96 -32.99 -38.46
CA ASP A 272 -3.33 -33.73 -39.64
C ASP A 272 -2.60 -33.17 -40.86
N VAL A 273 -1.80 -34.01 -41.54
CA VAL A 273 -1.06 -33.61 -42.71
C VAL A 273 -1.67 -34.27 -43.96
N HIS A 274 -2.29 -33.46 -44.81
CA HIS A 274 -2.82 -33.93 -46.10
C HIS A 274 -1.79 -33.70 -47.22
N PHE A 275 -1.27 -34.78 -47.78
CA PHE A 275 -0.37 -34.71 -48.93
C PHE A 275 -1.18 -34.54 -50.23
N LEU A 276 -1.12 -33.35 -50.82
CA LEU A 276 -1.74 -33.03 -52.11
C LEU A 276 -0.80 -33.40 -53.27
N GLY A 277 -0.52 -34.68 -53.51
CA GLY A 277 0.37 -35.13 -54.61
C GLY A 277 0.61 -36.65 -54.54
N MET A 278 0.94 -37.29 -55.68
CA MET A 278 1.33 -38.69 -55.66
C MET A 278 2.61 -38.87 -54.82
N MET A 279 2.56 -39.72 -53.82
CA MET A 279 3.82 -40.19 -53.21
C MET A 279 4.70 -40.80 -54.33
N PRO A 280 6.01 -40.50 -54.37
CA PRO A 280 6.92 -41.21 -55.23
C PRO A 280 6.82 -42.71 -54.88
N GLN A 281 6.44 -43.54 -55.84
CA GLN A 281 6.52 -45.00 -55.68
C GLN A 281 7.95 -45.35 -55.26
N ALA A 282 8.10 -46.08 -54.16
CA ALA A 282 9.41 -46.63 -53.80
C ALA A 282 9.94 -47.43 -54.95
N VAL A 283 11.00 -46.95 -55.63
CA VAL A 283 11.69 -47.72 -56.64
C VAL A 283 12.28 -48.93 -55.95
N GLY A 284 11.63 -50.11 -56.21
CA GLY A 284 12.15 -51.38 -55.75
C GLY A 284 13.53 -51.59 -56.36
N THR A 285 14.57 -51.65 -55.52
CA THR A 285 15.90 -52.16 -55.91
C THR A 285 15.75 -53.65 -56.13
N GLY A 286 15.74 -54.07 -57.46
CA GLY A 286 15.88 -55.46 -57.86
C GLY A 286 17.31 -55.99 -57.62
#